data_cdca5cca6453da2ecbb5cbeac32fb46c
#
_entry.id   cdca5cca6453da2ecbb5cbeac32fb46c
#
_cell.length_a   1.000
_cell.length_b   1.000
_cell.length_c   1.000
_cell.angle_alpha   90.00
_cell.angle_beta   90.00
_cell.angle_gamma   90.00
#
_symmetry.space_group_name_H-M   'P 1'
#
loop_
_entity.id
_entity.type
_entity.pdbx_description
1 polymer ?
#
loop_
_entity_poly.entity_id
_entity_poly.type
_entity_poly.pdbx_seq_one_letter_code
_entity_poly.pdbx_strand_id
1 'polypeptide(L)'
;MRWALKKGRAAIFSDCGLGKTACQLQWAAKVSEKTHMPVLILAPLAVAEQTKREGEKFDIPVTVCRTQSDVKDGVNVTNYEMLAHFDTKAFSGVVLDESSILKAYMGKTKRELIRAFRDTKYKLACTATPSPNDQMELLNQAEYLGIMNSNEALAIWFIADQSQMGTLGPVEGSTQCCSEGLKHSSA
;
A
#
# COMPACT_ATOMS: atom_id res chain seq x y z
N MET A 1 8.65 10.59 -5.72
CA MET A 1 8.66 10.60 -4.26
C MET A 1 8.02 11.86 -3.66
N ARG A 2 8.41 13.09 -4.01
CA ARG A 2 7.81 14.35 -3.48
C ARG A 2 6.28 14.40 -3.58
N TRP A 3 5.72 13.93 -4.70
CA TRP A 3 4.27 13.85 -4.90
C TRP A 3 3.59 12.95 -3.86
N ALA A 4 4.10 11.74 -3.64
CA ALA A 4 3.54 10.79 -2.68
C ALA A 4 3.57 11.33 -1.23
N LEU A 5 4.64 12.04 -0.86
CA LEU A 5 4.74 12.72 0.44
C LEU A 5 3.73 13.86 0.57
N LYS A 6 3.53 14.64 -0.50
CA LYS A 6 2.55 15.75 -0.52
C LYS A 6 1.12 15.24 -0.40
N LYS A 7 0.78 14.16 -1.10
CA LYS A 7 -0.55 13.53 -1.03
C LYS A 7 -0.81 12.80 0.28
N GLY A 8 0.23 12.25 0.90
CA GLY A 8 0.13 11.46 2.12
C GLY A 8 -0.36 10.03 1.89
N ARG A 9 -1.19 9.80 0.87
CA ARG A 9 -1.70 8.48 0.47
C ARG A 9 -1.40 8.28 -1.00
N ALA A 10 -0.65 7.22 -1.33
CA ALA A 10 -0.18 6.96 -2.68
C ALA A 10 0.06 5.48 -2.94
N ALA A 11 0.06 5.10 -4.22
CA ALA A 11 0.54 3.81 -4.67
C ALA A 11 1.75 3.99 -5.59
N ILE A 12 2.71 3.10 -5.49
CA ILE A 12 3.86 3.00 -6.39
C ILE A 12 3.80 1.65 -7.09
N PHE A 13 3.50 1.70 -8.37
CA PHE A 13 3.49 0.54 -9.26
C PHE A 13 4.77 0.57 -10.07
N SER A 14 5.70 -0.30 -9.73
CA SER A 14 7.03 -0.33 -10.32
C SER A 14 7.53 -1.76 -10.36
N ASP A 15 8.13 -2.16 -11.45
CA ASP A 15 8.63 -3.51 -11.65
C ASP A 15 9.77 -3.86 -10.68
N CYS A 16 10.13 -5.14 -10.63
CA CYS A 16 11.22 -5.63 -9.80
C CYS A 16 12.54 -4.95 -10.22
N GLY A 17 13.39 -4.64 -9.25
CA GLY A 17 14.70 -4.02 -9.50
C GLY A 17 14.69 -2.51 -9.75
N LEU A 18 13.53 -1.87 -9.89
CA LEU A 18 13.42 -0.42 -10.13
C LEU A 18 13.48 0.44 -8.85
N GLY A 19 14.04 -0.07 -7.77
CA GLY A 19 14.29 0.70 -6.56
C GLY A 19 13.07 0.96 -5.67
N LYS A 20 12.03 0.11 -5.73
CA LYS A 20 10.86 0.21 -4.83
C LYS A 20 11.24 0.34 -3.37
N THR A 21 12.14 -0.52 -2.89
CA THR A 21 12.56 -0.53 -1.48
C THR A 21 13.20 0.80 -1.08
N ALA A 22 14.06 1.37 -1.93
CA ALA A 22 14.64 2.69 -1.70
C ALA A 22 13.55 3.78 -1.60
N CYS A 23 12.54 3.72 -2.46
CA CYS A 23 11.41 4.63 -2.44
C CYS A 23 10.59 4.49 -1.15
N GLN A 24 10.32 3.28 -0.71
CA GLN A 24 9.59 2.97 0.52
C GLN A 24 10.34 3.52 1.75
N LEU A 25 11.63 3.23 1.84
CA LEU A 25 12.50 3.66 2.93
C LEU A 25 12.59 5.19 3.02
N GLN A 26 12.84 5.85 1.89
CA GLN A 26 12.90 7.32 1.82
C GLN A 26 11.56 7.96 2.20
N TRP A 27 10.44 7.38 1.73
CA TRP A 27 9.12 7.89 2.10
C TRP A 27 8.86 7.70 3.60
N ALA A 28 9.12 6.52 4.14
CA ALA A 28 8.91 6.20 5.53
C ALA A 28 9.77 7.10 6.45
N ALA A 29 11.05 7.28 6.13
CA ALA A 29 11.95 8.16 6.87
C ALA A 29 11.45 9.61 6.88
N LYS A 30 11.02 10.14 5.72
CA LYS A 30 10.50 11.52 5.61
C LYS A 30 9.16 11.71 6.34
N VAL A 31 8.29 10.69 6.37
CA VAL A 31 7.05 10.74 7.14
C VAL A 31 7.37 10.73 8.63
N SER A 32 8.26 9.86 9.09
CA SER A 32 8.67 9.81 10.49
C SER A 32 9.34 11.11 10.94
N GLU A 33 10.26 11.64 10.15
CA GLU A 33 10.93 12.94 10.42
C GLU A 33 9.89 14.07 10.56
N LYS A 34 8.88 14.11 9.69
CA LYS A 34 7.85 15.14 9.71
C LYS A 34 6.88 15.02 10.87
N THR A 35 6.56 13.81 11.28
CA THR A 35 5.50 13.55 12.28
C THR A 35 6.05 13.32 13.67
N HIS A 36 7.36 13.08 13.80
CA HIS A 36 8.04 12.66 15.04
C HIS A 36 7.40 11.39 15.64
N MET A 37 6.90 10.51 14.78
CA MET A 37 6.28 9.24 15.15
C MET A 37 6.82 8.11 14.27
N PRO A 38 6.82 6.87 14.78
CA PRO A 38 7.27 5.72 14.01
C PRO A 38 6.40 5.46 12.76
N VAL A 39 7.02 4.89 11.74
CA VAL A 39 6.37 4.40 10.51
C VAL A 39 6.60 2.90 10.40
N LEU A 40 5.57 2.16 10.02
CA LEU A 40 5.61 0.71 9.87
C LEU A 40 5.66 0.31 8.39
N ILE A 41 6.61 -0.54 8.03
CA ILE A 41 6.66 -1.23 6.75
C ILE A 41 6.18 -2.65 6.97
N LEU A 42 5.13 -3.06 6.29
CA LEU A 42 4.65 -4.44 6.24
C LEU A 42 5.20 -5.11 4.98
N ALA A 43 6.00 -6.12 5.15
CA ALA A 43 6.67 -6.85 4.09
C ALA A 43 6.40 -8.36 4.18
N PRO A 44 6.58 -9.13 3.11
CA PRO A 44 6.62 -10.59 3.20
C PRO A 44 7.72 -11.07 4.16
N LEU A 45 7.50 -12.22 4.81
CA LEU A 45 8.37 -12.73 5.88
C LEU A 45 9.86 -12.72 5.53
N ALA A 46 10.20 -13.12 4.30
CA ALA A 46 11.59 -13.23 3.84
C ALA A 46 12.26 -11.88 3.54
N VAL A 47 11.50 -10.79 3.49
CA VAL A 47 11.97 -9.48 2.97
C VAL A 47 12.38 -8.52 4.07
N ALA A 48 11.95 -8.71 5.32
CA ALA A 48 12.21 -7.78 6.42
C ALA A 48 13.71 -7.53 6.65
N GLU A 49 14.52 -8.57 6.67
CA GLU A 49 15.99 -8.45 6.85
C GLU A 49 16.65 -7.82 5.61
N GLN A 50 16.13 -8.08 4.42
CA GLN A 50 16.61 -7.42 3.20
C GLN A 50 16.30 -5.93 3.25
N THR A 51 15.10 -5.53 3.67
CA THR A 51 14.71 -4.13 3.83
C THR A 51 15.63 -3.40 4.81
N LYS A 52 16.02 -4.05 5.90
CA LYS A 52 16.99 -3.49 6.84
C LYS A 52 18.37 -3.25 6.18
N ARG A 53 18.91 -4.25 5.46
CA ARG A 53 20.19 -4.11 4.74
C ARG A 53 20.14 -3.02 3.66
N GLU A 54 19.01 -2.89 2.98
CA GLU A 54 18.82 -1.79 2.03
C GLU A 54 18.79 -0.43 2.76
N GLY A 55 18.18 -0.34 3.93
CA GLY A 55 18.20 0.85 4.77
C GLY A 55 19.65 1.31 5.11
N GLU A 56 20.51 0.37 5.45
CA GLU A 56 21.92 0.63 5.74
C GLU A 56 22.66 1.28 4.55
N LYS A 57 22.33 0.89 3.30
CA LYS A 57 22.92 1.49 2.08
C LYS A 57 22.52 2.94 1.87
N PHE A 58 21.39 3.37 2.41
CA PHE A 58 20.85 4.72 2.26
C PHE A 58 20.93 5.56 3.53
N ASP A 59 21.69 5.13 4.54
CA ASP A 59 21.80 5.76 5.87
C ASP A 59 20.42 5.96 6.53
N ILE A 60 19.50 5.02 6.32
CA ILE A 60 18.18 5.01 6.93
C ILE A 60 18.13 3.86 7.94
N PRO A 61 18.18 4.14 9.25
CA PRO A 61 18.05 3.10 10.26
C PRO A 61 16.69 2.41 10.18
N VAL A 62 16.69 1.08 10.08
CA VAL A 62 15.48 0.26 10.02
C VAL A 62 15.50 -0.74 11.17
N THR A 63 14.45 -0.75 11.97
CA THR A 63 14.26 -1.71 13.05
C THR A 63 13.37 -2.84 12.61
N VAL A 64 13.84 -4.09 12.69
CA VAL A 64 12.99 -5.27 12.47
C VAL A 64 12.26 -5.59 13.77
N CYS A 65 10.93 -5.58 13.73
CA CYS A 65 10.07 -5.74 14.90
C CYS A 65 9.25 -7.03 14.80
N ARG A 66 9.07 -7.70 15.92
CA ARG A 66 8.16 -8.85 16.07
C ARG A 66 6.99 -8.53 16.98
N THR A 67 7.18 -7.61 17.90
CA THR A 67 6.20 -7.17 18.88
C THR A 67 6.20 -5.66 19.03
N GLN A 68 5.19 -5.11 19.71
CA GLN A 68 5.09 -3.68 19.97
C GLN A 68 6.29 -3.14 20.76
N SER A 69 6.91 -3.95 21.64
CA SER A 69 8.05 -3.55 22.44
C SER A 69 9.34 -3.32 21.65
N ASP A 70 9.41 -3.86 20.43
CA ASP A 70 10.57 -3.70 19.54
C ASP A 70 10.52 -2.38 18.75
N VAL A 71 9.36 -1.71 18.73
CA VAL A 71 9.14 -0.49 17.94
C VAL A 71 10.00 0.64 18.46
N LYS A 72 10.72 1.29 17.55
CA LYS A 72 11.57 2.47 17.83
C LYS A 72 11.10 3.65 16.97
N ASP A 73 11.55 4.83 17.35
CA ASP A 73 11.40 6.01 16.51
C ASP A 73 12.05 5.77 15.14
N GLY A 74 11.44 6.29 14.09
CA GLY A 74 11.93 6.11 12.75
C GLY A 74 11.18 5.02 11.97
N VAL A 75 11.92 4.25 11.18
CA VAL A 75 11.39 3.23 10.27
C VAL A 75 11.44 1.86 10.93
N ASN A 76 10.28 1.22 11.01
CA ASN A 76 10.13 -0.13 11.55
C ASN A 76 9.61 -1.05 10.46
N VAL A 77 10.06 -2.29 10.44
CA VAL A 77 9.61 -3.31 9.48
C VAL A 77 9.16 -4.57 10.21
N THR A 78 8.04 -5.13 9.79
CA THR A 78 7.55 -6.43 10.25
C THR A 78 6.87 -7.17 9.11
N ASN A 79 6.50 -8.43 9.32
CA ASN A 79 5.73 -9.16 8.34
C ASN A 79 4.21 -9.03 8.59
N TYR A 80 3.42 -9.35 7.56
CA TYR A 80 1.95 -9.23 7.60
C TYR A 80 1.30 -10.08 8.70
N GLU A 81 1.86 -11.24 9.00
CA GLU A 81 1.33 -12.19 9.99
C GLU A 81 1.47 -11.66 11.41
N MET A 82 2.49 -10.84 11.66
CA MET A 82 2.75 -10.26 12.98
C MET A 82 1.90 -9.02 13.28
N LEU A 83 1.12 -8.51 12.33
CA LEU A 83 0.34 -7.28 12.49
C LEU A 83 -0.53 -7.27 13.75
N ALA A 84 -1.09 -8.42 14.13
CA ALA A 84 -1.94 -8.55 15.32
C ALA A 84 -1.22 -8.22 16.65
N HIS A 85 0.11 -8.22 16.66
CA HIS A 85 0.93 -7.91 17.85
C HIS A 85 1.27 -6.42 17.98
N PHE A 86 0.72 -5.57 17.11
CA PHE A 86 1.03 -4.15 17.11
C PHE A 86 -0.21 -3.28 17.34
N ASP A 87 -0.05 -2.22 18.13
CA ASP A 87 -1.00 -1.13 18.16
C ASP A 87 -0.79 -0.23 16.92
N THR A 88 -1.66 -0.38 15.94
CA THR A 88 -1.56 0.36 14.67
C THR A 88 -1.73 1.86 14.83
N LYS A 89 -2.32 2.34 15.93
CA LYS A 89 -2.47 3.77 16.24
C LYS A 89 -1.16 4.43 16.66
N ALA A 90 -0.18 3.64 17.09
CA ALA A 90 1.16 4.14 17.43
C ALA A 90 1.95 4.63 16.21
N PHE A 91 1.51 4.30 14.99
CA PHE A 91 2.22 4.63 13.76
C PHE A 91 1.56 5.79 13.01
N SER A 92 2.37 6.78 12.61
CA SER A 92 1.92 7.89 11.77
C SER A 92 1.72 7.51 10.31
N GLY A 93 2.43 6.49 9.86
CA GLY A 93 2.39 6.01 8.49
C GLY A 93 2.59 4.51 8.36
N VAL A 94 2.07 3.96 7.28
CA VAL A 94 2.22 2.55 6.93
C VAL A 94 2.58 2.38 5.47
N VAL A 95 3.53 1.49 5.20
CA VAL A 95 3.92 1.06 3.86
C VAL A 95 3.55 -0.40 3.70
N LEU A 96 2.86 -0.75 2.62
CA LEU A 96 2.69 -2.14 2.19
C LEU A 96 3.73 -2.45 1.10
N ASP A 97 4.72 -3.25 1.45
CA ASP A 97 5.60 -3.86 0.46
C ASP A 97 4.92 -5.12 -0.09
N GLU A 98 4.86 -5.20 -1.41
CA GLU A 98 4.06 -6.19 -2.13
C GLU A 98 2.57 -6.11 -1.79
N SER A 99 1.97 -4.94 -2.04
CA SER A 99 0.55 -4.66 -1.76
C SER A 99 -0.42 -5.53 -2.59
N SER A 100 0.08 -6.37 -3.50
CA SER A 100 -0.69 -7.44 -4.15
C SER A 100 -1.33 -8.42 -3.15
N ILE A 101 -0.92 -8.41 -1.88
CA ILE A 101 -1.62 -9.15 -0.81
C ILE A 101 -3.09 -8.71 -0.66
N LEU A 102 -3.46 -7.53 -1.16
CA LEU A 102 -4.83 -7.02 -1.18
C LEU A 102 -5.70 -7.63 -2.31
N LYS A 103 -5.18 -8.59 -3.11
CA LYS A 103 -5.83 -9.14 -4.32
C LYS A 103 -7.24 -9.65 -4.09
N ALA A 104 -7.46 -10.39 -3.02
CA ALA A 104 -8.76 -10.99 -2.77
C ALA A 104 -9.80 -9.90 -2.42
N TYR A 105 -10.78 -9.68 -3.30
CA TYR A 105 -11.86 -8.70 -3.10
C TYR A 105 -12.54 -8.85 -1.73
N MET A 106 -12.79 -10.08 -1.29
CA MET A 106 -13.41 -10.40 0.00
C MET A 106 -12.43 -10.96 1.03
N GLY A 107 -11.10 -10.80 0.80
CA GLY A 107 -10.06 -11.43 1.62
C GLY A 107 -10.07 -10.96 3.07
N LYS A 108 -9.84 -11.88 4.00
CA LYS A 108 -9.73 -11.59 5.43
C LYS A 108 -8.61 -10.58 5.68
N THR A 109 -7.44 -10.82 5.11
CA THR A 109 -6.25 -9.96 5.24
C THR A 109 -6.51 -8.52 4.76
N LYS A 110 -7.20 -8.36 3.61
CA LYS A 110 -7.58 -7.03 3.10
C LYS A 110 -8.42 -6.28 4.13
N ARG A 111 -9.47 -6.92 4.66
CA ARG A 111 -10.37 -6.29 5.64
C ARG A 111 -9.66 -5.93 6.95
N GLU A 112 -8.76 -6.79 7.39
CA GLU A 112 -7.94 -6.54 8.58
C GLU A 112 -7.01 -5.34 8.36
N LEU A 113 -6.30 -5.26 7.23
CA LEU A 113 -5.42 -4.14 6.89
C LEU A 113 -6.18 -2.81 6.77
N ILE A 114 -7.34 -2.81 6.09
CA ILE A 114 -8.17 -1.61 5.95
C ILE A 114 -8.65 -1.14 7.32
N ARG A 115 -9.12 -2.06 8.18
CA ARG A 115 -9.59 -1.74 9.54
C ARG A 115 -8.46 -1.22 10.42
N ALA A 116 -7.33 -1.92 10.42
CA ALA A 116 -6.17 -1.60 11.26
C ALA A 116 -5.61 -0.20 10.98
N PHE A 117 -5.57 0.19 9.70
CA PHE A 117 -4.99 1.46 9.28
C PHE A 117 -6.02 2.47 8.75
N ARG A 118 -7.30 2.33 9.12
CA ARG A 118 -8.38 3.19 8.64
C ARG A 118 -8.06 4.67 8.86
N ASP A 119 -7.62 5.02 10.05
CA ASP A 119 -7.39 6.38 10.50
C ASP A 119 -5.95 6.86 10.27
N THR A 120 -5.06 5.97 9.80
CA THR A 120 -3.68 6.33 9.51
C THR A 120 -3.62 7.33 8.36
N LYS A 121 -2.95 8.46 8.62
CA LYS A 121 -2.88 9.58 7.67
C LYS A 121 -2.00 9.26 6.47
N TYR A 122 -0.84 8.67 6.69
CA TYR A 122 0.15 8.41 5.67
C TYR A 122 0.15 6.93 5.27
N LYS A 123 -0.20 6.66 4.01
CA LYS A 123 -0.28 5.28 3.48
C LYS A 123 0.45 5.19 2.15
N LEU A 124 1.30 4.19 2.02
CA LEU A 124 1.98 3.88 0.77
C LEU A 124 1.76 2.42 0.41
N ALA A 125 1.23 2.15 -0.76
CA ALA A 125 1.09 0.81 -1.31
C ALA A 125 2.11 0.62 -2.42
N CYS A 126 2.90 -0.46 -2.38
CA CYS A 126 3.94 -0.73 -3.38
C CYS A 126 3.78 -2.15 -3.92
N THR A 127 3.78 -2.30 -5.24
CA THR A 127 3.80 -3.61 -5.89
C THR A 127 4.36 -3.52 -7.31
N ALA A 128 4.91 -4.63 -7.80
CA ALA A 128 5.23 -4.81 -9.20
C ALA A 128 4.00 -5.23 -10.02
N THR A 129 3.03 -5.86 -9.37
CA THR A 129 1.84 -6.44 -10.01
C THR A 129 0.57 -5.88 -9.42
N PRO A 130 0.19 -4.63 -9.79
CA PRO A 130 -0.98 -3.96 -9.20
C PRO A 130 -2.30 -4.65 -9.54
N SER A 131 -2.38 -5.27 -10.71
CA SER A 131 -3.58 -5.93 -11.23
C SER A 131 -3.18 -7.14 -12.10
N PRO A 132 -2.63 -8.22 -11.50
CA PRO A 132 -2.08 -9.34 -12.28
C PRO A 132 -3.16 -10.18 -12.99
N ASN A 133 -4.36 -10.24 -12.47
CA ASN A 133 -5.42 -11.09 -13.00
C ASN A 133 -6.66 -10.31 -13.44
N ASP A 134 -7.02 -9.23 -12.73
CA ASP A 134 -8.25 -8.48 -12.96
C ASP A 134 -8.07 -7.01 -12.58
N GLN A 135 -8.64 -6.12 -13.38
CA GLN A 135 -8.68 -4.67 -13.09
C GLN A 135 -9.36 -4.35 -11.74
N MET A 136 -10.26 -5.21 -11.29
CA MET A 136 -10.90 -5.10 -9.97
C MET A 136 -9.89 -5.14 -8.82
N GLU A 137 -8.71 -5.72 -9.00
CA GLU A 137 -7.67 -5.73 -7.98
C GLU A 137 -7.14 -4.32 -7.66
N LEU A 138 -7.20 -3.39 -8.64
CA LEU A 138 -6.86 -1.97 -8.42
C LEU A 138 -7.82 -1.29 -7.44
N LEU A 139 -9.08 -1.71 -7.40
CA LEU A 139 -10.06 -1.17 -6.46
C LEU A 139 -9.68 -1.48 -5.02
N ASN A 140 -9.05 -2.63 -4.79
CA ASN A 140 -8.56 -3.00 -3.47
C ASN A 140 -7.47 -2.06 -2.97
N GLN A 141 -6.61 -1.61 -3.89
CA GLN A 141 -5.58 -0.61 -3.58
C GLN A 141 -6.22 0.75 -3.26
N ALA A 142 -7.20 1.17 -4.07
CA ALA A 142 -7.92 2.43 -3.87
C ALA A 142 -8.69 2.45 -2.55
N GLU A 143 -9.34 1.34 -2.19
CA GLU A 143 -10.06 1.19 -0.92
C GLU A 143 -9.10 1.22 0.28
N TYR A 144 -7.99 0.49 0.22
CA TYR A 144 -6.97 0.53 1.27
C TYR A 144 -6.43 1.95 1.49
N LEU A 145 -6.17 2.67 0.42
CA LEU A 145 -5.70 4.06 0.48
C LEU A 145 -6.80 5.02 0.93
N GLY A 146 -8.08 4.57 0.96
CA GLY A 146 -9.22 5.41 1.32
C GLY A 146 -9.52 6.49 0.28
N ILE A 147 -9.25 6.21 -0.98
CA ILE A 147 -9.55 7.07 -2.13
C ILE A 147 -11.01 6.88 -2.53
N MET A 148 -11.47 5.62 -2.56
CA MET A 148 -12.80 5.24 -3.00
C MET A 148 -13.21 3.90 -2.36
N ASN A 149 -14.50 3.74 -2.08
CA ASN A 149 -15.04 2.47 -1.63
C ASN A 149 -15.19 1.51 -2.83
N SER A 150 -14.86 0.24 -2.65
CA SER A 150 -14.97 -0.75 -3.74
C SER A 150 -16.38 -0.86 -4.31
N ASN A 151 -17.43 -0.73 -3.49
CA ASN A 151 -18.83 -0.78 -3.96
C ASN A 151 -19.20 0.45 -4.81
N GLU A 152 -18.72 1.63 -4.44
CA GLU A 152 -18.90 2.85 -5.23
C GLU A 152 -18.20 2.75 -6.59
N ALA A 153 -16.95 2.24 -6.56
CA ALA A 153 -16.18 2.05 -7.77
C ALA A 153 -16.84 1.02 -8.72
N LEU A 154 -17.36 -0.08 -8.18
CA LEU A 154 -18.10 -1.06 -8.94
C LEU A 154 -19.35 -0.45 -9.61
N ALA A 155 -20.10 0.36 -8.89
CA ALA A 155 -21.30 1.01 -9.40
C ALA A 155 -21.00 2.03 -10.52
N ILE A 156 -19.81 2.66 -10.49
CA ILE A 156 -19.45 3.71 -11.45
C ILE A 156 -18.76 3.13 -12.69
N TRP A 157 -17.88 2.14 -12.54
CA TRP A 157 -16.97 1.71 -13.60
C TRP A 157 -17.19 0.30 -14.12
N PHE A 158 -18.03 -0.50 -13.44
CA PHE A 158 -18.26 -1.88 -13.84
C PHE A 158 -19.75 -2.15 -14.05
N ILE A 159 -20.06 -2.87 -15.12
CA ILE A 159 -21.40 -3.37 -15.43
C ILE A 159 -21.40 -4.86 -15.11
N ALA A 160 -22.48 -5.33 -14.47
CA ALA A 160 -22.71 -6.75 -14.32
C ALA A 160 -23.04 -7.33 -15.72
N ASP A 161 -22.17 -8.19 -16.25
CA ASP A 161 -22.45 -8.91 -17.47
C ASP A 161 -23.48 -10.01 -17.17
N GLN A 162 -24.72 -9.80 -17.62
CA GLN A 162 -25.82 -10.74 -17.44
C GLN A 162 -25.67 -12.02 -18.30
N SER A 163 -24.77 -12.02 -19.30
CA SER A 163 -24.57 -13.18 -20.18
C SER A 163 -23.62 -14.23 -19.56
N GLN A 164 -22.82 -13.84 -18.59
CA GLN A 164 -21.95 -14.74 -17.82
C GLN A 164 -22.21 -14.54 -16.33
N MET A 165 -22.95 -15.45 -15.72
CA MET A 165 -23.32 -15.38 -14.30
C MET A 165 -22.06 -15.21 -13.43
N GLY A 166 -21.82 -13.99 -12.94
CA GLY A 166 -20.77 -13.68 -11.97
C GLY A 166 -19.55 -12.90 -12.47
N THR A 167 -19.49 -12.52 -13.73
CA THR A 167 -18.38 -11.70 -14.26
C THR A 167 -18.80 -10.22 -14.31
N LEU A 168 -17.98 -9.34 -13.72
CA LEU A 168 -18.12 -7.89 -13.84
C LEU A 168 -17.17 -7.40 -14.92
N GLY A 169 -17.67 -6.70 -15.91
CA GLY A 169 -16.88 -6.05 -16.96
C GLY A 169 -16.81 -4.53 -16.78
N PRO A 170 -15.75 -3.88 -17.27
CA PRO A 170 -15.64 -2.42 -17.23
C PRO A 170 -16.70 -1.77 -18.11
N VAL A 171 -17.20 -0.61 -17.68
CA VAL A 171 -18.06 0.24 -18.51
C VAL A 171 -17.24 0.75 -19.69
N GLU A 172 -17.80 0.73 -20.92
CA GLU A 172 -17.13 1.30 -22.09
C GLU A 172 -16.69 2.74 -21.82
N GLY A 173 -15.39 3.03 -22.03
CA GLY A 173 -14.78 4.31 -21.72
C GLY A 173 -14.10 4.42 -20.33
N SER A 174 -14.36 3.50 -19.39
CA SER A 174 -13.76 3.56 -18.04
C SER A 174 -12.27 3.24 -18.03
N THR A 175 -11.81 2.44 -18.99
CA THR A 175 -10.39 2.10 -19.15
C THR A 175 -9.52 3.32 -19.48
N GLN A 176 -10.10 4.29 -20.20
CA GLN A 176 -9.41 5.52 -20.58
C GLN A 176 -9.26 6.47 -19.38
N CYS A 177 -10.25 6.53 -18.52
CA CYS A 177 -10.23 7.40 -17.33
C CYS A 177 -9.21 6.94 -16.27
N CYS A 178 -9.01 5.62 -16.10
CA CYS A 178 -8.00 5.09 -15.18
C CYS A 178 -6.57 5.36 -15.66
N SER A 179 -6.34 5.37 -16.99
CA SER A 179 -5.04 5.66 -17.58
C SER A 179 -4.73 7.16 -17.63
N GLU A 180 -5.74 8.02 -17.76
CA GLU A 180 -5.58 9.48 -17.79
C GLU A 180 -5.42 10.08 -16.39
N GLY A 181 -6.09 9.56 -15.38
CA GLY A 181 -5.90 9.97 -13.99
C GLY A 181 -4.49 9.74 -13.46
N LEU A 182 -3.77 8.78 -14.04
CA LEU A 182 -2.36 8.51 -13.76
C LEU A 182 -1.41 9.43 -14.57
N LYS A 183 -1.85 9.97 -15.73
CA LYS A 183 -1.02 10.80 -16.61
C LYS A 183 -1.07 12.29 -16.29
N HIS A 184 -2.15 12.81 -15.72
CA HIS A 184 -2.29 14.25 -15.41
C HIS A 184 -1.65 14.69 -14.09
N SER A 185 -0.85 13.84 -13.45
CA SER A 185 -0.10 14.17 -12.24
C SER A 185 1.41 14.40 -12.50
N SER A 186 1.84 14.57 -13.74
CA SER A 186 3.25 14.79 -14.12
C SER A 186 3.50 16.18 -14.71
N ALA A 187 2.81 17.19 -14.21
CA ALA A 187 3.16 18.60 -14.46
C ALA A 187 3.37 19.35 -13.15
#